data_512e80320d7fad32fa375bc7595c127f
#
_entry.id   512e80320d7fad32fa375bc7595c127f
#
_cell.length_a   1.000
_cell.length_b   1.000
_cell.length_c   1.000
_cell.angle_alpha   90.00
_cell.angle_beta   90.00
_cell.angle_gamma   90.00
#
_symmetry.space_group_name_H-M   'P 1'
#
loop_
_entity.id
_entity.type
_entity.pdbx_description
1 polymer ?
#
loop_
_entity_poly.entity_id
_entity_poly.type
_entity_poly.pdbx_seq_one_letter_code
_entity_poly.pdbx_strand_id
1 'polypeptide(L)'
;SFLVSPADGLITDISDRTGPIELQLENKTYTKVSIFMNVFNCHVNRSPSSGTVEEINYKPGKFLNASLDKSSEENERNYYKIKDSKSGEEIIIVQIAGLIARRIVCQVEQGQSLKQGDRIGMIRFGSRVDIYFKNKKILAKIGQNVTAGESLIASD
;
A
#
# COMPACT_ATOMS: atom_id res chain seq x y z
N SER A 1 -14.18 -10.91 -6.81
CA SER A 1 -12.88 -10.27 -6.93
C SER A 1 -12.31 -9.94 -5.55
N PHE A 2 -11.06 -10.29 -5.32
CA PHE A 2 -10.39 -10.07 -4.05
C PHE A 2 -9.24 -9.11 -4.22
N LEU A 3 -8.92 -8.38 -3.12
CA LEU A 3 -7.64 -7.70 -2.98
C LEU A 3 -6.77 -8.54 -2.07
N VAL A 4 -5.54 -8.84 -2.51
CA VAL A 4 -4.54 -9.52 -1.69
C VAL A 4 -3.62 -8.49 -1.03
N SER A 5 -2.97 -8.88 0.06
CA SER A 5 -2.07 -7.99 0.79
C SER A 5 -0.91 -7.55 -0.10
N PRO A 6 -0.58 -6.26 -0.12
CA PRO A 6 0.59 -5.77 -0.86
C PRO A 6 1.92 -5.99 -0.14
N ALA A 7 1.89 -6.42 1.11
CA ALA A 7 3.09 -6.57 1.94
C ALA A 7 2.94 -7.71 2.94
N ASP A 8 4.08 -8.23 3.41
CA ASP A 8 4.14 -9.04 4.60
C ASP A 8 4.15 -8.13 5.82
N GLY A 9 3.39 -8.47 6.85
CA GLY A 9 3.45 -7.71 8.08
C GLY A 9 2.23 -7.85 8.96
N LEU A 10 2.15 -6.93 9.92
CA LEU A 10 1.07 -6.86 10.90
C LEU A 10 0.11 -5.74 10.50
N ILE A 11 -1.18 -6.05 10.44
CA ILE A 11 -2.20 -5.02 10.24
C ILE A 11 -2.34 -4.20 11.51
N THR A 12 -2.05 -2.91 11.41
CA THR A 12 -2.04 -1.98 12.54
C THR A 12 -3.18 -0.98 12.52
N ASP A 13 -3.80 -0.75 11.37
CA ASP A 13 -4.91 0.19 11.26
C ASP A 13 -5.84 -0.21 10.12
N ILE A 14 -7.15 -0.05 10.35
CA ILE A 14 -8.21 -0.15 9.35
C ILE A 14 -9.15 1.02 9.63
N SER A 15 -9.23 1.98 8.72
CA SER A 15 -10.03 3.19 8.95
C SER A 15 -10.47 3.82 7.63
N ASP A 16 -11.50 4.66 7.71
CA ASP A 16 -11.91 5.48 6.57
C ASP A 16 -11.07 6.75 6.54
N ARG A 17 -10.54 7.07 5.37
CA ARG A 17 -9.68 8.23 5.15
C ARG A 17 -9.98 8.89 3.82
N THR A 18 -9.70 10.18 3.72
CA THR A 18 -9.65 10.84 2.41
C THR A 18 -8.44 10.30 1.65
N GLY A 19 -8.52 10.31 0.33
CA GLY A 19 -7.41 9.88 -0.51
C GLY A 19 -6.20 10.79 -0.37
N PRO A 20 -5.01 10.30 -0.79
CA PRO A 20 -3.79 11.11 -0.71
C PRO A 20 -3.89 12.38 -1.55
N ILE A 21 -3.54 13.52 -0.93
CA ILE A 21 -3.49 14.81 -1.63
C ILE A 21 -2.42 14.81 -2.73
N GLU A 22 -1.36 14.03 -2.54
CA GLU A 22 -0.27 13.87 -3.51
C GLU A 22 -0.75 13.28 -4.83
N LEU A 23 -1.89 12.58 -4.82
CA LEU A 23 -2.54 12.04 -6.03
C LEU A 23 -3.80 12.82 -6.40
N GLN A 24 -4.05 13.96 -5.75
CA GLN A 24 -5.24 14.80 -5.97
C GLN A 24 -6.54 14.05 -5.68
N LEU A 25 -6.54 13.21 -4.67
CA LEU A 25 -7.68 12.37 -4.27
C LEU A 25 -8.30 12.80 -2.94
N GLU A 26 -7.98 13.97 -2.43
CA GLU A 26 -8.42 14.49 -1.13
C GLU A 26 -9.95 14.66 -1.03
N ASN A 27 -10.65 14.71 -2.16
CA ASN A 27 -12.11 14.84 -2.20
C ASN A 27 -12.84 13.49 -2.21
N LYS A 28 -12.09 12.39 -2.23
CA LYS A 28 -12.65 11.03 -2.24
C LYS A 28 -12.35 10.36 -0.92
N THR A 29 -13.28 9.51 -0.46
CA THR A 29 -13.13 8.72 0.77
C THR A 29 -12.82 7.27 0.41
N TYR A 30 -11.84 6.71 1.09
CA TYR A 30 -11.37 5.34 0.91
C TYR A 30 -11.36 4.61 2.25
N THR A 31 -11.35 3.30 2.19
CA THR A 31 -10.91 2.47 3.32
C THR A 31 -9.39 2.33 3.22
N LYS A 32 -8.69 2.63 4.31
CA LYS A 32 -7.23 2.48 4.41
C LYS A 32 -6.91 1.32 5.33
N VAL A 33 -6.03 0.44 4.89
CA VAL A 33 -5.44 -0.62 5.71
C VAL A 33 -3.95 -0.40 5.77
N SER A 34 -3.39 -0.34 6.98
CA SER A 34 -1.95 -0.14 7.21
C SER A 34 -1.30 -1.45 7.64
N ILE A 35 -0.17 -1.78 7.02
CA ILE A 35 0.58 -3.00 7.27
C ILE A 35 2.00 -2.61 7.68
N PHE A 36 2.37 -2.91 8.93
CA PHE A 36 3.70 -2.64 9.46
C PHE A 36 4.61 -3.85 9.23
N MET A 37 5.79 -3.59 8.64
CA MET A 37 6.77 -4.60 8.27
C MET A 37 7.89 -4.65 9.31
N ASN A 38 8.07 -5.78 9.98
CA ASN A 38 9.14 -5.97 10.97
C ASN A 38 10.33 -6.73 10.36
N VAL A 39 11.35 -6.97 11.17
CA VAL A 39 12.61 -7.58 10.73
C VAL A 39 12.45 -8.99 10.13
N PHE A 40 11.39 -9.70 10.48
CA PHE A 40 11.14 -11.06 9.99
C PHE A 40 10.30 -11.12 8.72
N ASN A 41 9.83 -9.97 8.24
CA ASN A 41 8.96 -9.91 7.07
C ASN A 41 9.75 -9.87 5.76
N CYS A 42 9.16 -10.41 4.71
CA CYS A 42 9.68 -10.29 3.36
C CYS A 42 9.59 -8.83 2.90
N HIS A 43 10.60 -8.37 2.18
CA HIS A 43 10.72 -6.97 1.80
C HIS A 43 10.01 -6.61 0.48
N VAL A 44 9.49 -7.60 -0.24
CA VAL A 44 8.84 -7.39 -1.54
C VAL A 44 7.42 -6.89 -1.36
N ASN A 45 7.06 -5.86 -2.11
CA ASN A 45 5.68 -5.40 -2.19
C ASN A 45 5.06 -5.86 -3.50
N ARG A 46 3.77 -6.21 -3.47
CA ARG A 46 3.05 -6.83 -4.58
C ARG A 46 1.74 -6.13 -4.87
N SER A 47 1.30 -6.23 -6.13
CA SER A 47 0.04 -5.64 -6.56
C SER A 47 -1.14 -6.36 -5.91
N PRO A 48 -2.08 -5.62 -5.27
CA PRO A 48 -3.26 -6.23 -4.65
C PRO A 48 -4.26 -6.77 -5.66
N SER A 49 -4.21 -6.30 -6.90
CA SER A 49 -5.13 -6.73 -7.96
C SER A 49 -4.46 -6.69 -9.32
N SER A 50 -5.13 -7.29 -10.31
CA SER A 50 -4.72 -7.12 -11.71
C SER A 50 -5.20 -5.76 -12.19
N GLY A 51 -4.35 -5.03 -12.90
CA GLY A 51 -4.70 -3.70 -13.37
C GLY A 51 -3.56 -2.99 -14.08
N THR A 52 -3.70 -1.70 -14.22
CA THR A 52 -2.72 -0.84 -14.88
C THR A 52 -2.21 0.22 -13.91
N VAL A 53 -0.91 0.43 -13.90
CA VAL A 53 -0.29 1.51 -13.12
C VAL A 53 -0.61 2.83 -13.79
N GLU A 54 -1.52 3.61 -13.19
CA GLU A 54 -1.93 4.90 -13.74
C GLU A 54 -0.99 6.03 -13.35
N GLU A 55 -0.44 5.97 -12.15
CA GLU A 55 0.41 7.03 -11.62
C GLU A 55 1.38 6.48 -10.58
N ILE A 56 2.59 7.01 -10.59
CA ILE A 56 3.60 6.79 -9.54
C ILE A 56 4.04 8.17 -9.08
N ASN A 57 4.05 8.40 -7.77
CA ASN A 57 4.43 9.68 -7.20
C ASN A 57 5.34 9.47 -6.00
N TYR A 58 6.60 9.83 -6.13
CA TYR A 58 7.58 9.74 -5.06
C TYR A 58 7.68 11.08 -4.33
N LYS A 59 7.66 11.02 -3.00
CA LYS A 59 7.83 12.20 -2.14
C LYS A 59 9.02 12.00 -1.20
N PRO A 60 10.02 12.86 -1.26
CA PRO A 60 11.08 12.87 -0.25
C PRO A 60 10.51 13.29 1.10
N GLY A 61 11.16 12.92 2.17
CA GLY A 61 10.70 13.26 3.51
C GLY A 61 11.64 12.77 4.59
N LYS A 62 11.10 12.69 5.81
CA LYS A 62 11.81 12.26 7.01
C LYS A 62 11.82 10.73 7.12
N PHE A 63 12.46 10.24 8.17
CA PHE A 63 12.55 8.81 8.49
C PHE A 63 12.10 8.60 9.95
N LEU A 64 10.89 9.03 10.26
CA LEU A 64 10.27 8.83 11.57
C LEU A 64 9.85 7.38 11.74
N ASN A 65 9.57 6.95 12.98
CA ASN A 65 9.01 5.64 13.23
C ASN A 65 7.73 5.46 12.40
N ALA A 66 7.70 4.48 11.51
CA ALA A 66 6.59 4.27 10.57
C ALA A 66 5.29 3.83 11.26
N SER A 67 5.32 3.43 12.53
CA SER A 67 4.11 3.12 13.30
C SER A 67 3.35 4.39 13.72
N LEU A 68 3.95 5.58 13.63
CA LEU A 68 3.30 6.84 13.96
C LEU A 68 2.40 7.33 12.83
N ASP A 69 1.23 7.87 13.17
CA ASP A 69 0.29 8.40 12.18
C ASP A 69 0.92 9.48 11.30
N LYS A 70 1.70 10.38 11.89
CA LYS A 70 2.34 11.47 11.16
C LYS A 70 3.36 11.00 10.11
N SER A 71 3.82 9.75 10.16
CA SER A 71 4.73 9.22 9.15
C SER A 71 4.10 9.17 7.76
N SER A 72 2.78 9.07 7.68
CA SER A 72 2.04 9.12 6.41
C SER A 72 2.20 10.45 5.67
N GLU A 73 2.46 11.52 6.41
CA GLU A 73 2.53 12.88 5.85
C GLU A 73 3.96 13.41 5.77
N GLU A 74 4.85 12.92 6.63
CA GLU A 74 6.18 13.49 6.81
C GLU A 74 7.32 12.61 6.30
N ASN A 75 7.16 11.27 6.30
CA ASN A 75 8.23 10.36 5.89
C ASN A 75 8.37 10.28 4.38
N GLU A 76 9.57 9.92 3.93
CA GLU A 76 9.81 9.53 2.55
C GLU A 76 8.81 8.44 2.17
N ARG A 77 8.17 8.59 1.02
CA ARG A 77 7.10 7.69 0.61
C ARG A 77 6.95 7.65 -0.91
N ASN A 78 6.40 6.55 -1.41
CA ASN A 78 6.12 6.37 -2.82
C ASN A 78 4.69 5.89 -3.01
N TYR A 79 3.94 6.57 -3.86
CA TYR A 79 2.53 6.29 -4.15
C TYR A 79 2.40 5.56 -5.48
N TYR A 80 1.55 4.53 -5.49
CA TYR A 80 1.13 3.84 -6.72
C TYR A 80 -0.38 3.96 -6.82
N LYS A 81 -0.87 4.48 -7.94
CA LYS A 81 -2.30 4.43 -8.26
C LYS A 81 -2.51 3.39 -9.35
N ILE A 82 -3.24 2.34 -9.02
CA ILE A 82 -3.52 1.21 -9.91
C ILE A 82 -5.01 1.21 -10.22
N LYS A 83 -5.34 1.13 -11.50
CA LYS A 83 -6.72 0.96 -11.96
C LYS A 83 -7.00 -0.53 -12.05
N ASP A 84 -7.91 -1.01 -11.21
CA ASP A 84 -8.31 -2.42 -11.22
C ASP A 84 -8.96 -2.78 -12.56
N SER A 85 -8.49 -3.85 -13.19
CA SER A 85 -8.95 -4.25 -14.52
C SER A 85 -10.38 -4.76 -14.54
N LYS A 86 -10.90 -5.24 -13.42
CA LYS A 86 -12.26 -5.78 -13.34
C LYS A 86 -13.28 -4.72 -12.97
N SER A 87 -13.04 -3.97 -11.91
CA SER A 87 -13.98 -2.97 -11.39
C SER A 87 -13.81 -1.59 -12.00
N GLY A 88 -12.62 -1.28 -12.54
CA GLY A 88 -12.27 0.08 -12.94
C GLY A 88 -11.99 1.02 -11.78
N GLU A 89 -12.05 0.52 -10.56
CA GLU A 89 -11.78 1.29 -9.34
C GLU A 89 -10.29 1.56 -9.16
N GLU A 90 -9.99 2.70 -8.56
CA GLU A 90 -8.62 3.06 -8.20
C GLU A 90 -8.23 2.39 -6.89
N ILE A 91 -7.06 1.76 -6.88
CA ILE A 91 -6.44 1.18 -5.69
C ILE A 91 -5.11 1.87 -5.50
N ILE A 92 -4.87 2.40 -4.31
CA ILE A 92 -3.64 3.14 -4.01
C ILE A 92 -2.79 2.33 -3.05
N ILE A 93 -1.51 2.19 -3.34
CA ILE A 93 -0.52 1.61 -2.45
C ILE A 93 0.49 2.70 -2.12
N VAL A 94 0.84 2.81 -0.83
CA VAL A 94 1.84 3.76 -0.37
C VAL A 94 2.93 3.01 0.39
N GLN A 95 4.15 3.07 -0.13
CA GLN A 95 5.33 2.62 0.59
C GLN A 95 5.83 3.77 1.46
N ILE A 96 5.94 3.55 2.77
CA ILE A 96 6.34 4.59 3.74
C ILE A 96 7.60 4.13 4.45
N ALA A 97 8.67 4.88 4.28
CA ALA A 97 9.95 4.61 4.94
C ALA A 97 9.82 4.77 6.46
N GLY A 98 10.70 4.12 7.20
CA GLY A 98 10.77 4.21 8.65
C GLY A 98 12.15 4.61 9.13
N LEU A 99 12.41 4.44 10.43
CA LEU A 99 13.68 4.80 11.04
C LEU A 99 14.89 4.10 10.41
N ILE A 100 14.73 2.82 10.06
CA ILE A 100 15.80 1.97 9.54
C ILE A 100 15.64 1.78 8.04
N ALA A 101 14.41 1.56 7.59
CA ALA A 101 14.07 1.33 6.19
C ALA A 101 14.07 2.66 5.44
N ARG A 102 15.22 3.08 4.99
CA ARG A 102 15.42 4.38 4.36
C ARG A 102 15.40 4.34 2.84
N ARG A 103 15.29 3.14 2.27
CA ARG A 103 15.31 2.99 0.82
C ARG A 103 14.01 2.37 0.33
N ILE A 104 13.33 3.10 -0.53
CA ILE A 104 12.16 2.65 -1.25
C ILE A 104 12.61 2.33 -2.68
N VAL A 105 12.32 1.12 -3.15
CA VAL A 105 12.62 0.70 -4.52
C VAL A 105 11.30 0.53 -5.25
N CYS A 106 11.13 1.25 -6.36
CA CYS A 106 10.02 1.11 -7.28
C CYS A 106 10.47 0.26 -8.46
N GLN A 107 9.73 -0.80 -8.77
CA GLN A 107 10.10 -1.76 -9.82
C GLN A 107 9.13 -1.75 -11.01
N VAL A 108 8.22 -0.79 -11.05
CA VAL A 108 7.23 -0.66 -12.11
C VAL A 108 7.21 0.74 -12.68
N GLU A 109 6.59 0.90 -13.84
CA GLU A 109 6.47 2.17 -14.54
C GLU A 109 5.01 2.52 -14.77
N GLN A 110 4.74 3.81 -14.92
CA GLN A 110 3.42 4.28 -15.32
C GLN A 110 3.03 3.67 -16.66
N GLY A 111 1.79 3.19 -16.76
CA GLY A 111 1.26 2.51 -17.94
C GLY A 111 1.48 0.99 -17.94
N GLN A 112 2.26 0.46 -17.02
CA GLN A 112 2.53 -0.97 -16.96
C GLN A 112 1.30 -1.76 -16.55
N SER A 113 1.06 -2.89 -17.22
CA SER A 113 0.01 -3.84 -16.89
C SER A 113 0.53 -4.82 -15.83
N LEU A 114 -0.27 -5.05 -14.80
CA LEU A 114 0.07 -5.92 -13.68
C LEU A 114 -0.95 -7.05 -13.54
N LYS A 115 -0.46 -8.21 -13.12
CA LYS A 115 -1.30 -9.29 -12.59
C LYS A 115 -1.33 -9.22 -11.08
N GLN A 116 -2.42 -9.66 -10.47
CA GLN A 116 -2.51 -9.78 -9.02
C GLN A 116 -1.32 -10.57 -8.46
N GLY A 117 -0.64 -10.02 -7.48
CA GLY A 117 0.54 -10.64 -6.88
C GLY A 117 1.87 -10.29 -7.54
N ASP A 118 1.88 -9.59 -8.65
CA ASP A 118 3.12 -9.14 -9.29
C ASP A 118 3.90 -8.20 -8.38
N ARG A 119 5.21 -8.27 -8.45
CA ARG A 119 6.09 -7.36 -7.71
C ARG A 119 5.93 -5.93 -8.22
N ILE A 120 5.80 -4.98 -7.31
CA ILE A 120 5.75 -3.56 -7.65
C ILE A 120 6.92 -2.78 -7.05
N GLY A 121 7.54 -3.30 -6.00
CA GLY A 121 8.66 -2.64 -5.37
C GLY A 121 9.17 -3.39 -4.15
N MET A 122 10.07 -2.75 -3.43
CA MET A 122 10.67 -3.26 -2.21
C MET A 122 10.84 -2.14 -1.20
N ILE A 123 10.68 -2.48 0.08
CA ILE A 123 11.01 -1.60 1.18
C ILE A 123 11.44 -2.47 2.37
N ARG A 124 12.45 -2.02 3.12
CA ARG A 124 13.02 -2.82 4.20
C ARG A 124 12.15 -2.83 5.46
N PHE A 125 12.49 -3.68 6.41
CA PHE A 125 11.80 -3.78 7.70
C PHE A 125 11.76 -2.45 8.46
N GLY A 126 10.78 -2.31 9.38
CA GLY A 126 10.57 -1.07 10.11
C GLY A 126 9.84 -0.01 9.29
N SER A 127 9.34 -0.38 8.13
CA SER A 127 8.54 0.46 7.26
C SER A 127 7.06 0.09 7.35
N ARG A 128 6.22 0.83 6.64
CA ARG A 128 4.79 0.58 6.57
C ARG A 128 4.33 0.65 5.12
N VAL A 129 3.34 -0.17 4.78
CA VAL A 129 2.64 -0.11 3.50
C VAL A 129 1.16 0.11 3.77
N ASP A 130 0.60 1.13 3.17
CA ASP A 130 -0.83 1.40 3.23
C ASP A 130 -1.48 1.01 1.90
N ILE A 131 -2.69 0.47 1.97
CA ILE A 131 -3.54 0.23 0.82
C ILE A 131 -4.86 0.99 1.01
N TYR A 132 -5.29 1.72 -0.03
CA TYR A 132 -6.56 2.44 -0.07
C TYR A 132 -7.45 1.83 -1.14
N PHE A 133 -8.70 1.60 -0.81
CA PHE A 133 -9.69 1.06 -1.75
C PHE A 133 -11.09 1.51 -1.38
N LYS A 134 -12.04 1.28 -2.30
CA LYS A 134 -13.45 1.61 -2.13
C LYS A 134 -14.34 0.42 -2.46
N ASN A 135 -15.58 0.48 -1.97
CA ASN A 135 -16.68 -0.40 -2.39
C ASN A 135 -16.37 -1.89 -2.23
N LYS A 136 -15.63 -2.24 -1.19
CA LYS A 136 -15.29 -3.62 -0.89
C LYS A 136 -15.51 -3.93 0.59
N LYS A 137 -15.86 -5.17 0.84
CA LYS A 137 -16.01 -5.69 2.20
C LYS A 137 -14.63 -6.06 2.74
N ILE A 138 -14.31 -5.58 3.93
CA ILE A 138 -13.04 -5.88 4.60
C ILE A 138 -13.07 -7.31 5.12
N LEU A 139 -12.02 -8.07 4.80
CA LEU A 139 -11.82 -9.45 5.27
C LEU A 139 -10.71 -9.51 6.32
N ALA A 140 -9.79 -8.56 6.30
CA ALA A 140 -8.66 -8.48 7.23
C ALA A 140 -9.06 -7.88 8.56
N LYS A 141 -8.26 -8.13 9.59
CA LYS A 141 -8.48 -7.62 10.96
C LYS A 141 -7.22 -6.99 11.52
N ILE A 142 -7.39 -5.97 12.35
CA ILE A 142 -6.27 -5.38 13.11
C ILE A 142 -5.66 -6.48 13.99
N GLY A 143 -4.33 -6.55 14.01
CA GLY A 143 -3.58 -7.57 14.73
C GLY A 143 -3.29 -8.84 13.93
N GLN A 144 -3.84 -8.96 12.72
CA GLN A 144 -3.59 -10.09 11.85
C GLN A 144 -2.22 -9.96 11.17
N ASN A 145 -1.49 -11.08 11.10
CA ASN A 145 -0.30 -11.17 10.25
C ASN A 145 -0.73 -11.56 8.84
N VAL A 146 -0.21 -10.85 7.85
CA VAL A 146 -0.53 -11.07 6.43
C VAL A 146 0.72 -11.35 5.62
N THR A 147 0.52 -12.03 4.49
CA THR A 147 1.57 -12.39 3.54
C THR A 147 1.27 -11.74 2.19
N ALA A 148 2.26 -11.06 1.63
CA ALA A 148 2.15 -10.36 0.34
C ALA A 148 1.72 -11.34 -0.77
N GLY A 149 0.74 -10.93 -1.54
CA GLY A 149 0.23 -11.71 -2.68
C GLY A 149 -0.65 -12.90 -2.30
N GLU A 150 -0.86 -13.18 -1.01
CA GLU A 150 -1.59 -14.37 -0.55
C GLU A 150 -2.77 -14.03 0.36
N SER A 151 -2.53 -13.26 1.41
CA SER A 151 -3.58 -12.95 2.40
C SER A 151 -4.64 -12.03 1.80
N LEU A 152 -5.92 -12.35 2.05
CA LEU A 152 -7.04 -11.56 1.55
C LEU A 152 -7.25 -10.34 2.43
N ILE A 153 -7.33 -9.18 1.81
CA ILE A 153 -7.61 -7.91 2.48
C ILE A 153 -9.08 -7.55 2.39
N ALA A 154 -9.65 -7.69 1.20
CA ALA A 154 -11.04 -7.30 0.94
C ALA A 154 -11.63 -8.06 -0.24
N SER A 155 -12.95 -8.06 -0.35
CA SER A 155 -13.69 -8.65 -1.48
C SER A 155 -14.86 -7.77 -1.88
N ASP A 156 -15.39 -8.05 -3.06
CA ASP A 156 -16.64 -7.41 -3.51
C ASP A 156 -17.80 -7.77 -2.59
#